data_56117d55fa45b7e8a8feb636a58ae323
#
_entry.id   56117d55fa45b7e8a8feb636a58ae323
#
_cell.length_a   1.000
_cell.length_b   1.000
_cell.length_c   1.000
_cell.angle_alpha   90.00
_cell.angle_beta   90.00
_cell.angle_gamma   90.00
#
_symmetry.space_group_name_H-M   'P 1'
#
loop_
_entity.id
_entity.type
_entity.pdbx_description
1 polymer ?
#
loop_
_entity_poly.entity_id
_entity_poly.type
_entity_poly.pdbx_seq_one_letter_code
_entity_poly.pdbx_strand_id
1 'polypeptide(L)'
;KADSEMIAYYALRFRSKATLYKPLDGNMRSLRDLFLYRQSLVAERRARMVSAKEKQHISSKSKSDNFIYRDAQKAIDLLTKSIQECERRMLEIIKEDEEMYRNYLHLISCKGVGLVTSVMLIVYTDNFKGWNAKKMASYCGIAPFYESSGSSVFHKANTSGYSNRRLKGILTQAARSARTHNPTLRQYYLRMKAQGKPYGVILNNVNNKLVHILFSLVLHDCDFELDHEAKRALRA
;
A
#
# COMPACT_ATOMS: atom_id res chain seq x y z
N LYS A 1 22.21 1.59 -27.81
CA LYS A 1 23.55 0.93 -27.93
C LYS A 1 24.37 1.15 -26.63
N ALA A 2 24.66 2.40 -26.21
CA ALA A 2 25.48 2.70 -25.04
C ALA A 2 24.96 2.05 -23.76
N ASP A 3 23.64 2.06 -23.52
CA ASP A 3 23.03 1.46 -22.32
C ASP A 3 23.16 -0.06 -22.32
N SER A 4 23.02 -0.71 -23.49
CA SER A 4 23.16 -2.16 -23.61
C SER A 4 24.61 -2.62 -23.36
N GLU A 5 25.58 -1.86 -23.83
CA GLU A 5 27.00 -2.12 -23.59
C GLU A 5 27.38 -1.91 -22.12
N MET A 6 26.84 -0.85 -21.49
CA MET A 6 27.04 -0.59 -20.07
C MET A 6 26.43 -1.68 -19.20
N ILE A 7 25.22 -2.15 -19.51
CA ILE A 7 24.56 -3.26 -18.81
C ILE A 7 25.37 -4.55 -18.94
N ALA A 8 25.84 -4.86 -20.16
CA ALA A 8 26.67 -6.04 -20.40
C ALA A 8 28.01 -5.98 -19.64
N TYR A 9 28.68 -4.83 -19.65
CA TYR A 9 29.92 -4.59 -18.91
C TYR A 9 29.71 -4.73 -17.40
N TYR A 10 28.62 -4.15 -16.87
CA TYR A 10 28.27 -4.28 -15.46
C TYR A 10 27.99 -5.73 -15.07
N ALA A 11 27.22 -6.45 -15.87
CA ALA A 11 26.90 -7.86 -15.64
C ALA A 11 28.15 -8.74 -15.61
N LEU A 12 29.08 -8.48 -16.53
CA LEU A 12 30.36 -9.21 -16.58
C LEU A 12 31.22 -8.93 -15.33
N ARG A 13 31.39 -7.66 -14.97
CA ARG A 13 32.28 -7.22 -13.88
C ARG A 13 31.76 -7.61 -12.50
N PHE A 14 30.45 -7.63 -12.30
CA PHE A 14 29.81 -7.92 -11.02
C PHE A 14 29.10 -9.27 -10.98
N ARG A 15 29.46 -10.19 -11.85
CA ARG A 15 28.83 -11.53 -11.93
C ARG A 15 28.78 -12.26 -10.57
N SER A 16 29.84 -12.15 -9.75
CA SER A 16 29.91 -12.76 -8.43
C SER A 16 28.98 -12.12 -7.39
N LYS A 17 28.49 -10.90 -7.65
CA LYS A 17 27.55 -10.16 -6.78
C LYS A 17 26.12 -10.21 -7.31
N ALA A 18 25.91 -10.83 -8.46
CA ALA A 18 24.60 -10.90 -9.09
C ALA A 18 23.68 -11.81 -8.26
N THR A 19 22.52 -11.28 -7.89
CA THR A 19 21.43 -12.06 -7.33
C THR A 19 20.55 -12.57 -8.47
N LEU A 20 20.51 -13.89 -8.63
CA LEU A 20 19.67 -14.50 -9.68
C LEU A 20 18.20 -14.23 -9.39
N TYR A 21 17.49 -13.84 -10.45
CA TYR A 21 16.03 -13.70 -10.37
C TYR A 21 15.39 -15.06 -10.07
N LYS A 22 14.61 -15.11 -9.01
CA LYS A 22 13.75 -16.27 -8.69
C LYS A 22 12.34 -15.93 -9.13
N PRO A 23 11.77 -16.68 -10.10
CA PRO A 23 10.38 -16.51 -10.47
C PRO A 23 9.48 -16.71 -9.24
N LEU A 24 8.41 -15.93 -9.16
CA LEU A 24 7.37 -16.18 -8.17
C LEU A 24 6.70 -17.53 -8.47
N ASP A 25 6.25 -18.22 -7.44
CA ASP A 25 5.42 -19.43 -7.61
C ASP A 25 4.09 -19.11 -8.33
N GLY A 26 3.36 -20.15 -8.76
CA GLY A 26 2.14 -19.97 -9.54
C GLY A 26 1.07 -19.15 -8.86
N ASN A 27 0.83 -19.38 -7.57
CA ASN A 27 -0.19 -18.67 -6.79
C ASN A 27 0.23 -17.22 -6.51
N MET A 28 1.46 -17.00 -6.13
CA MET A 28 1.98 -15.64 -5.89
C MET A 28 2.01 -14.82 -7.18
N ARG A 29 2.36 -15.42 -8.30
CA ARG A 29 2.31 -14.77 -9.61
C ARG A 29 0.88 -14.39 -9.99
N SER A 30 -0.06 -15.32 -9.87
CA SER A 30 -1.48 -15.09 -10.17
C SER A 30 -2.07 -14.01 -9.27
N LEU A 31 -1.75 -14.01 -7.99
CA LEU A 31 -2.16 -12.99 -7.03
C LEU A 31 -1.61 -11.60 -7.41
N ARG A 32 -0.34 -11.54 -7.82
CA ARG A 32 0.29 -10.29 -8.28
C ARG A 32 -0.37 -9.76 -9.55
N ASP A 33 -0.63 -10.61 -10.52
CA ASP A 33 -1.23 -10.23 -11.80
C ASP A 33 -2.66 -9.69 -11.58
N LEU A 34 -3.48 -10.37 -10.74
CA LEU A 34 -4.81 -9.89 -10.35
C LEU A 34 -4.75 -8.55 -9.59
N PHE A 35 -3.79 -8.40 -8.67
CA PHE A 35 -3.60 -7.15 -7.95
C PHE A 35 -3.27 -5.99 -8.90
N LEU A 36 -2.34 -6.18 -9.84
CA LEU A 36 -1.97 -5.15 -10.82
C LEU A 36 -3.13 -4.83 -11.76
N TYR A 37 -3.85 -5.84 -12.23
CA TYR A 37 -5.05 -5.67 -13.07
C TYR A 37 -6.15 -4.92 -12.32
N ARG A 38 -6.42 -5.28 -11.08
CA ARG A 38 -7.36 -4.54 -10.22
C ARG A 38 -6.96 -3.07 -10.10
N GLN A 39 -5.66 -2.75 -9.96
CA GLN A 39 -5.18 -1.37 -9.88
C GLN A 39 -5.44 -0.59 -11.18
N SER A 40 -5.29 -1.22 -12.35
CA SER A 40 -5.61 -0.59 -13.64
C SER A 40 -7.10 -0.30 -13.77
N LEU A 41 -7.97 -1.24 -13.38
CA LEU A 41 -9.43 -1.05 -13.38
C LEU A 41 -9.87 0.11 -12.45
N VAL A 42 -9.25 0.23 -11.28
CA VAL A 42 -9.53 1.36 -10.36
C VAL A 42 -9.10 2.69 -10.95
N ALA A 43 -7.96 2.74 -11.63
CA ALA A 43 -7.50 3.96 -12.29
C ALA A 43 -8.43 4.36 -13.44
N GLU A 44 -8.86 3.41 -14.26
CA GLU A 44 -9.83 3.64 -15.34
C GLU A 44 -11.19 4.11 -14.81
N ARG A 45 -11.73 3.41 -13.80
CA ARG A 45 -12.98 3.81 -13.16
C ARG A 45 -12.90 5.24 -12.64
N ARG A 46 -11.80 5.61 -11.98
CA ARG A 46 -11.57 6.96 -11.47
C ARG A 46 -11.57 8.00 -12.59
N ALA A 47 -10.86 7.73 -13.69
CA ALA A 47 -10.83 8.63 -14.85
C ALA A 47 -12.24 8.88 -15.42
N ARG A 48 -13.02 7.80 -15.60
CA ARG A 48 -14.42 7.90 -16.06
C ARG A 48 -15.32 8.68 -15.09
N MET A 49 -15.16 8.46 -13.79
CA MET A 49 -15.93 9.20 -12.77
C MET A 49 -15.59 10.70 -12.78
N VAL A 50 -14.34 11.08 -12.94
CA VAL A 50 -13.92 12.50 -13.02
C VAL A 50 -14.51 13.13 -14.27
N SER A 51 -14.33 12.51 -15.45
CA SER A 51 -14.88 13.01 -16.71
C SER A 51 -16.42 13.12 -16.70
N ALA A 52 -17.13 12.17 -16.10
CA ALA A 52 -18.58 12.23 -15.96
C ALA A 52 -19.03 13.40 -15.08
N LYS A 53 -18.33 13.67 -13.97
CA LYS A 53 -18.61 14.80 -13.07
C LYS A 53 -18.34 16.14 -13.74
N GLU A 54 -17.22 16.28 -14.44
CA GLU A 54 -16.88 17.53 -15.16
C GLU A 54 -17.96 17.86 -16.19
N LYS A 55 -18.41 16.90 -16.98
CA LYS A 55 -19.49 17.09 -17.95
C LYS A 55 -20.81 17.47 -17.28
N GLN A 56 -21.13 16.89 -16.13
CA GLN A 56 -22.34 17.24 -15.37
C GLN A 56 -22.36 18.69 -14.91
N HIS A 57 -21.19 19.29 -14.65
CA HIS A 57 -21.06 20.69 -14.23
C HIS A 57 -21.06 21.69 -15.38
N ILE A 58 -20.61 21.30 -16.56
CA ILE A 58 -20.39 22.21 -17.71
C ILE A 58 -21.61 22.23 -18.64
N SER A 59 -22.38 21.13 -18.73
CA SER A 59 -23.38 21.01 -19.78
C SER A 59 -24.75 21.54 -19.39
N SER A 60 -25.32 22.33 -20.30
CA SER A 60 -26.74 22.58 -20.37
C SER A 60 -27.46 21.24 -20.64
N LYS A 61 -28.52 20.94 -19.90
CA LYS A 61 -29.25 19.65 -19.90
C LYS A 61 -29.79 19.24 -21.29
N SER A 62 -28.90 18.92 -22.23
CA SER A 62 -29.26 18.43 -23.57
C SER A 62 -29.58 16.93 -23.54
N LYS A 63 -30.30 16.44 -24.57
CA LYS A 63 -30.58 15.00 -24.72
C LYS A 63 -29.31 14.18 -24.90
N SER A 64 -28.32 14.73 -25.59
CA SER A 64 -26.98 14.11 -25.75
C SER A 64 -26.21 13.99 -24.45
N ASP A 65 -26.28 14.98 -23.56
CA ASP A 65 -25.62 14.95 -22.26
C ASP A 65 -26.20 13.85 -21.37
N ASN A 66 -27.53 13.67 -21.40
CA ASN A 66 -28.18 12.58 -20.68
C ASN A 66 -27.74 11.20 -21.19
N PHE A 67 -27.56 11.05 -22.51
CA PHE A 67 -27.07 9.80 -23.10
C PHE A 67 -25.63 9.53 -22.64
N ILE A 68 -24.74 10.51 -22.79
CA ILE A 68 -23.32 10.37 -22.41
C ILE A 68 -23.15 10.04 -20.92
N TYR A 69 -23.93 10.70 -20.06
CA TYR A 69 -23.90 10.43 -18.63
C TYR A 69 -24.35 9.00 -18.29
N ARG A 70 -25.46 8.55 -18.88
CA ARG A 70 -25.97 7.19 -18.67
C ARG A 70 -25.00 6.12 -19.17
N ASP A 71 -24.36 6.35 -20.31
CA ASP A 71 -23.39 5.43 -20.88
C ASP A 71 -22.11 5.37 -20.00
N ALA A 72 -21.61 6.52 -19.56
CA ALA A 72 -20.50 6.59 -18.62
C ALA A 72 -20.83 5.86 -17.30
N GLN A 73 -22.06 5.98 -16.79
CA GLN A 73 -22.48 5.27 -15.58
C GLN A 73 -22.48 3.75 -15.77
N LYS A 74 -22.98 3.23 -16.90
CA LYS A 74 -22.91 1.79 -17.22
C LYS A 74 -21.47 1.28 -17.24
N ALA A 75 -20.55 2.03 -17.83
CA ALA A 75 -19.14 1.68 -17.87
C ALA A 75 -18.51 1.68 -16.45
N ILE A 76 -18.85 2.65 -15.60
CA ILE A 76 -18.41 2.71 -14.20
C ILE A 76 -18.93 1.49 -13.42
N ASP A 77 -20.19 1.11 -13.62
CA ASP A 77 -20.81 -0.04 -12.95
C ASP A 77 -20.14 -1.36 -13.38
N LEU A 78 -19.84 -1.51 -14.69
CA LEU A 78 -19.10 -2.67 -15.20
C LEU A 78 -17.70 -2.78 -14.59
N LEU A 79 -16.95 -1.67 -14.58
CA LEU A 79 -15.63 -1.63 -13.95
C LEU A 79 -15.70 -1.95 -12.45
N THR A 80 -16.76 -1.50 -11.77
CA THR A 80 -16.97 -1.81 -10.35
C THR A 80 -17.16 -3.31 -10.13
N LYS A 81 -17.98 -3.97 -10.96
CA LYS A 81 -18.19 -5.43 -10.92
C LYS A 81 -16.87 -6.18 -11.20
N SER A 82 -16.10 -5.74 -12.19
CA SER A 82 -14.79 -6.36 -12.51
C SER A 82 -13.79 -6.21 -11.37
N ILE A 83 -13.77 -5.07 -10.68
CA ILE A 83 -12.93 -4.86 -9.48
C ILE A 83 -13.33 -5.82 -8.37
N GLN A 84 -14.64 -5.97 -8.09
CA GLN A 84 -15.14 -6.90 -7.07
C GLN A 84 -14.79 -8.35 -7.40
N GLU A 85 -14.88 -8.74 -8.68
CA GLU A 85 -14.50 -10.08 -9.12
C GLU A 85 -12.99 -10.33 -8.96
N CYS A 86 -12.14 -9.36 -9.27
CA CYS A 86 -10.71 -9.46 -8.97
C CYS A 86 -10.45 -9.65 -7.47
N GLU A 87 -11.14 -8.88 -6.62
CA GLU A 87 -11.01 -8.97 -5.17
C GLU A 87 -11.46 -10.34 -4.63
N ARG A 88 -12.53 -10.90 -5.18
CA ARG A 88 -13.00 -12.25 -4.85
C ARG A 88 -11.96 -13.31 -5.21
N ARG A 89 -11.43 -13.26 -6.43
CA ARG A 89 -10.39 -14.20 -6.90
C ARG A 89 -9.09 -14.09 -6.12
N MET A 90 -8.65 -12.88 -5.78
CA MET A 90 -7.48 -12.68 -4.93
C MET A 90 -7.65 -13.37 -3.58
N LEU A 91 -8.84 -13.28 -2.97
CA LEU A 91 -9.12 -13.94 -1.69
C LEU A 91 -9.17 -15.48 -1.83
N GLU A 92 -9.62 -16.01 -2.95
CA GLU A 92 -9.60 -17.45 -3.22
C GLU A 92 -8.16 -17.98 -3.28
N ILE A 93 -7.28 -17.32 -4.06
CA ILE A 93 -5.86 -17.70 -4.14
C ILE A 93 -5.19 -17.65 -2.76
N ILE A 94 -5.49 -16.61 -1.97
CA ILE A 94 -4.93 -16.50 -0.60
C ILE A 94 -5.38 -17.70 0.26
N LYS A 95 -6.62 -18.15 0.13
CA LYS A 95 -7.16 -19.29 0.91
C LYS A 95 -6.59 -20.65 0.49
N GLU A 96 -6.05 -20.78 -0.70
CA GLU A 96 -5.40 -22.01 -1.18
C GLU A 96 -4.02 -22.24 -0.54
N ASP A 97 -3.38 -21.19 0.00
CA ASP A 97 -2.09 -21.26 0.68
C ASP A 97 -2.28 -20.98 2.17
N GLU A 98 -2.02 -21.98 3.01
CA GLU A 98 -2.29 -21.90 4.46
C GLU A 98 -1.45 -20.79 5.15
N GLU A 99 -0.17 -20.66 4.80
CA GLU A 99 0.71 -19.62 5.36
C GLU A 99 0.25 -18.22 4.92
N MET A 100 -0.07 -18.06 3.65
CA MET A 100 -0.55 -16.80 3.09
C MET A 100 -1.90 -16.40 3.71
N TYR A 101 -2.81 -17.37 3.90
CA TYR A 101 -4.11 -17.12 4.52
C TYR A 101 -3.98 -16.72 5.99
N ARG A 102 -3.11 -17.38 6.75
CA ARG A 102 -2.82 -17.03 8.14
C ARG A 102 -2.26 -15.60 8.23
N ASN A 103 -1.26 -15.26 7.42
CA ASN A 103 -0.72 -13.91 7.36
C ASN A 103 -1.79 -12.88 6.99
N TYR A 104 -2.66 -13.20 6.04
CA TYR A 104 -3.79 -12.35 5.68
C TYR A 104 -4.73 -12.10 6.86
N LEU A 105 -5.07 -13.13 7.64
CA LEU A 105 -5.93 -12.98 8.83
C LEU A 105 -5.30 -12.06 9.88
N HIS A 106 -4.00 -12.20 10.16
CA HIS A 106 -3.28 -11.30 11.06
C HIS A 106 -3.32 -9.84 10.56
N LEU A 107 -3.15 -9.61 9.27
CA LEU A 107 -3.19 -8.25 8.72
C LEU A 107 -4.57 -7.60 8.87
N ILE A 108 -5.66 -8.32 8.54
CA ILE A 108 -7.02 -7.78 8.63
C ILE A 108 -7.54 -7.66 10.06
N SER A 109 -6.93 -8.33 11.04
CA SER A 109 -7.24 -8.15 12.45
C SER A 109 -6.99 -6.71 12.90
N CYS A 110 -6.04 -6.01 12.25
CA CYS A 110 -5.78 -4.59 12.50
C CYS A 110 -6.85 -3.71 11.83
N LYS A 111 -7.74 -3.15 12.64
CA LYS A 111 -8.83 -2.28 12.14
C LYS A 111 -8.30 -1.13 11.28
N GLY A 112 -8.83 -1.01 10.08
CA GLY A 112 -8.42 -0.04 9.06
C GLY A 112 -7.59 -0.64 7.94
N VAL A 113 -7.18 -1.89 8.07
CA VAL A 113 -6.52 -2.69 7.03
C VAL A 113 -7.54 -3.64 6.40
N GLY A 114 -7.60 -3.67 5.09
CA GLY A 114 -8.50 -4.54 4.32
C GLY A 114 -7.75 -5.36 3.29
N LEU A 115 -8.48 -6.13 2.49
CA LEU A 115 -7.98 -7.04 1.46
C LEU A 115 -6.87 -6.40 0.61
N VAL A 116 -7.12 -5.22 0.05
CA VAL A 116 -6.18 -4.58 -0.90
C VAL A 116 -4.83 -4.26 -0.28
N THR A 117 -4.82 -3.80 0.99
CA THR A 117 -3.58 -3.51 1.70
C THR A 117 -2.84 -4.78 2.07
N SER A 118 -3.57 -5.81 2.51
CA SER A 118 -3.01 -7.13 2.85
C SER A 118 -2.41 -7.82 1.62
N VAL A 119 -3.15 -7.87 0.50
CA VAL A 119 -2.65 -8.41 -0.78
C VAL A 119 -1.41 -7.65 -1.25
N MET A 120 -1.42 -6.32 -1.17
CA MET A 120 -0.27 -5.51 -1.52
C MET A 120 0.98 -5.92 -0.72
N LEU A 121 0.85 -6.06 0.61
CA LEU A 121 1.97 -6.46 1.45
C LEU A 121 2.45 -7.86 1.10
N ILE A 122 1.56 -8.84 0.99
CA ILE A 122 1.88 -10.23 0.62
C ILE A 122 2.63 -10.29 -0.72
N VAL A 123 2.10 -9.64 -1.76
CA VAL A 123 2.68 -9.65 -3.11
C VAL A 123 4.05 -8.99 -3.18
N TYR A 124 4.21 -7.82 -2.56
CA TYR A 124 5.46 -7.06 -2.67
C TYR A 124 6.57 -7.54 -1.74
N THR A 125 6.22 -8.33 -0.75
CA THR A 125 7.20 -8.90 0.19
C THR A 125 7.42 -10.39 -0.03
N ASP A 126 6.82 -10.99 -1.06
CA ASP A 126 6.82 -12.44 -1.26
C ASP A 126 6.42 -13.17 0.04
N ASN A 127 5.23 -12.83 0.52
CA ASN A 127 4.68 -13.32 1.79
C ASN A 127 5.63 -13.06 2.98
N PHE A 128 6.17 -11.83 3.07
CA PHE A 128 7.08 -11.35 4.12
C PHE A 128 8.48 -11.98 4.13
N LYS A 129 8.85 -12.79 3.14
CA LYS A 129 10.15 -13.46 3.06
C LYS A 129 11.29 -12.46 2.89
N GLY A 130 12.16 -12.37 3.91
CA GLY A 130 13.34 -11.49 3.88
C GLY A 130 13.04 -9.98 3.95
N TRP A 131 11.81 -9.61 4.24
CA TRP A 131 11.38 -8.23 4.45
C TRP A 131 11.23 -7.89 5.93
N ASN A 132 11.37 -6.61 6.24
CA ASN A 132 11.04 -6.05 7.54
C ASN A 132 10.33 -4.69 7.37
N ALA A 133 9.75 -4.19 8.45
CA ALA A 133 8.99 -2.95 8.46
C ALA A 133 9.82 -1.74 7.96
N LYS A 134 11.12 -1.67 8.31
CA LYS A 134 12.01 -0.58 7.91
C LYS A 134 12.25 -0.58 6.40
N LYS A 135 12.53 -1.75 5.80
CA LYS A 135 12.69 -1.90 4.35
C LYS A 135 11.41 -1.49 3.62
N MET A 136 10.23 -1.93 4.12
CA MET A 136 8.95 -1.59 3.52
C MET A 136 8.64 -0.09 3.64
N ALA A 137 8.87 0.52 4.79
CA ALA A 137 8.69 1.95 4.99
C ALA A 137 9.59 2.79 4.08
N SER A 138 10.84 2.39 3.89
CA SER A 138 11.78 3.01 2.95
C SER A 138 11.32 2.84 1.50
N TYR A 139 10.97 1.63 1.09
CA TYR A 139 10.51 1.31 -0.26
C TYR A 139 9.25 2.09 -0.66
N CYS A 140 8.32 2.28 0.27
CA CYS A 140 7.11 3.07 0.07
C CYS A 140 7.32 4.58 0.26
N GLY A 141 8.51 5.04 0.65
CA GLY A 141 8.77 6.45 0.90
C GLY A 141 7.99 7.01 2.09
N ILE A 142 7.81 6.20 3.12
CA ILE A 142 7.17 6.59 4.38
C ILE A 142 8.23 6.96 5.42
N ALA A 143 9.37 6.25 5.40
CA ALA A 143 10.50 6.54 6.28
C ALA A 143 11.11 7.91 5.94
N PRO A 144 11.35 8.77 6.94
CA PRO A 144 12.09 10.00 6.73
C PRO A 144 13.57 9.70 6.52
N PHE A 145 14.18 10.35 5.53
CA PHE A 145 15.63 10.37 5.33
C PHE A 145 16.18 11.73 5.78
N TYR A 146 17.25 11.69 6.54
CA TYR A 146 18.01 12.85 6.90
C TYR A 146 19.21 12.94 5.94
N GLU A 147 19.28 14.03 5.20
CA GLU A 147 20.47 14.36 4.43
C GLU A 147 21.33 15.30 5.29
N SER A 148 22.45 14.77 5.77
CA SER A 148 23.46 15.55 6.44
C SER A 148 24.79 15.42 5.70
N SER A 149 25.43 16.51 5.40
CA SER A 149 26.78 16.55 4.83
C SER A 149 27.69 17.33 5.77
N GLY A 150 28.61 16.64 6.44
CA GLY A 150 29.48 17.23 7.45
C GLY A 150 28.73 17.76 8.67
N SER A 151 29.36 18.67 9.39
CA SER A 151 28.82 19.28 10.62
C SER A 151 27.94 20.52 10.38
N SER A 152 27.89 21.03 9.15
CA SER A 152 27.28 22.33 8.84
C SER A 152 26.02 22.29 7.99
N VAL A 153 25.68 21.14 7.35
CA VAL A 153 24.51 21.04 6.48
C VAL A 153 23.52 20.05 7.06
N PHE A 154 22.42 20.60 7.62
CA PHE A 154 21.28 19.81 8.10
C PHE A 154 20.04 20.15 7.28
N HIS A 155 19.61 19.26 6.39
CA HIS A 155 18.33 19.40 5.73
C HIS A 155 17.20 18.79 6.58
N LYS A 156 16.01 19.42 6.52
CA LYS A 156 14.81 18.82 7.14
C LYS A 156 14.58 17.44 6.57
N ALA A 157 14.24 16.48 7.46
CA ALA A 157 13.92 15.12 7.06
C ALA A 157 12.88 15.12 5.93
N ASN A 158 13.21 14.47 4.82
CA ASN A 158 12.35 14.37 3.65
C ASN A 158 12.13 12.91 3.28
N THR A 159 11.11 12.61 2.49
CA THR A 159 10.87 11.25 1.97
C THR A 159 11.53 11.09 0.61
N SER A 160 12.13 9.92 0.34
CA SER A 160 12.82 9.65 -0.92
C SER A 160 11.90 9.87 -2.14
N GLY A 161 12.42 10.56 -3.15
CA GLY A 161 11.76 10.74 -4.46
C GLY A 161 11.67 9.45 -5.29
N TYR A 162 12.55 8.48 -5.02
CA TYR A 162 12.62 7.17 -5.69
C TYR A 162 11.66 6.13 -5.12
N SER A 163 10.75 6.54 -4.23
CA SER A 163 9.82 5.64 -3.57
C SER A 163 8.68 5.18 -4.48
N ASN A 164 8.11 4.02 -4.17
CA ASN A 164 6.91 3.53 -4.85
C ASN A 164 5.67 4.30 -4.39
N ARG A 165 5.35 5.38 -5.11
CA ARG A 165 4.22 6.29 -4.80
C ARG A 165 2.87 5.59 -4.82
N ARG A 166 2.71 4.53 -5.64
CA ARG A 166 1.46 3.76 -5.73
C ARG A 166 1.20 3.00 -4.44
N LEU A 167 2.20 2.32 -3.91
CA LEU A 167 2.11 1.61 -2.63
C LEU A 167 1.93 2.57 -1.46
N LYS A 168 2.65 3.70 -1.47
CA LYS A 168 2.43 4.80 -0.51
C LYS A 168 0.97 5.22 -0.47
N GLY A 169 0.33 5.35 -1.63
CA GLY A 169 -1.08 5.71 -1.74
C GLY A 169 -2.00 4.71 -1.04
N ILE A 170 -1.80 3.41 -1.25
CA ILE A 170 -2.60 2.34 -0.62
C ILE A 170 -2.41 2.36 0.91
N LEU A 171 -1.16 2.40 1.38
CA LEU A 171 -0.85 2.47 2.81
C LEU A 171 -1.40 3.75 3.46
N THR A 172 -1.37 4.87 2.73
CA THR A 172 -1.94 6.14 3.22
C THR A 172 -3.47 6.04 3.38
N GLN A 173 -4.17 5.32 2.50
CA GLN A 173 -5.60 5.07 2.67
C GLN A 173 -5.88 4.15 3.85
N ALA A 174 -5.10 3.10 4.03
CA ALA A 174 -5.18 2.25 5.23
C ALA A 174 -4.92 3.06 6.51
N ALA A 175 -3.91 3.92 6.53
CA ALA A 175 -3.62 4.80 7.67
C ALA A 175 -4.75 5.80 7.96
N ARG A 176 -5.41 6.34 6.93
CA ARG A 176 -6.60 7.19 7.11
C ARG A 176 -7.76 6.43 7.74
N SER A 177 -8.00 5.19 7.31
CA SER A 177 -9.01 4.32 7.90
C SER A 177 -8.65 3.92 9.34
N ALA A 178 -7.41 3.47 9.56
CA ALA A 178 -6.92 3.06 10.87
C ALA A 178 -6.94 4.21 11.89
N ARG A 179 -6.58 5.42 11.50
CA ARG A 179 -6.69 6.62 12.35
C ARG A 179 -8.11 6.84 12.89
N THR A 180 -9.13 6.41 12.14
CA THR A 180 -10.54 6.59 12.51
C THR A 180 -11.06 5.40 13.32
N HIS A 181 -10.71 4.18 12.91
CA HIS A 181 -11.32 2.95 13.39
C HIS A 181 -10.44 2.14 14.35
N ASN A 182 -9.12 2.39 14.40
CA ASN A 182 -8.22 1.72 15.32
C ASN A 182 -7.96 2.62 16.53
N PRO A 183 -8.38 2.26 17.76
CA PRO A 183 -8.26 3.10 18.96
C PRO A 183 -6.82 3.51 19.26
N THR A 184 -5.85 2.60 19.16
CA THR A 184 -4.43 2.86 19.42
C THR A 184 -3.87 3.92 18.46
N LEU A 185 -4.14 3.76 17.15
CA LEU A 185 -3.67 4.71 16.14
C LEU A 185 -4.43 6.05 16.18
N ARG A 186 -5.71 6.00 16.59
CA ARG A 186 -6.51 7.22 16.85
C ARG A 186 -5.94 8.03 18.01
N GLN A 187 -5.63 7.40 19.12
CA GLN A 187 -4.98 8.08 20.27
C GLN A 187 -3.63 8.68 19.88
N TYR A 188 -2.81 7.92 19.15
CA TYR A 188 -1.55 8.43 18.63
C TYR A 188 -1.75 9.66 17.74
N TYR A 189 -2.71 9.61 16.82
CA TYR A 189 -3.05 10.74 15.94
C TYR A 189 -3.48 11.98 16.76
N LEU A 190 -4.38 11.81 17.73
CA LEU A 190 -4.89 12.92 18.55
C LEU A 190 -3.78 13.57 19.39
N ARG A 191 -2.89 12.76 19.98
CA ARG A 191 -1.71 13.25 20.71
C ARG A 191 -0.79 14.10 19.82
N MET A 192 -0.49 13.63 18.60
CA MET A 192 0.33 14.39 17.66
C MET A 192 -0.34 15.69 17.21
N LYS A 193 -1.67 15.68 17.04
CA LYS A 193 -2.48 16.86 16.70
C LYS A 193 -2.45 17.88 17.83
N ALA A 194 -2.58 17.46 19.07
CA ALA A 194 -2.48 18.33 20.24
C ALA A 194 -1.09 19.00 20.37
N GLN A 195 -0.03 18.36 19.87
CA GLN A 195 1.31 18.94 19.77
C GLN A 195 1.49 19.93 18.61
N GLY A 196 0.41 20.27 17.89
CA GLY A 196 0.46 21.24 16.78
C GLY A 196 1.16 20.74 15.49
N LYS A 197 1.41 19.45 15.33
CA LYS A 197 2.06 18.92 14.13
C LYS A 197 1.17 19.04 12.90
N PRO A 198 1.72 19.35 11.71
CA PRO A 198 0.97 19.40 10.46
C PRO A 198 0.31 18.06 10.11
N TYR A 199 -0.89 18.10 9.56
CA TYR A 199 -1.68 16.91 9.21
C TYR A 199 -0.92 15.88 8.38
N GLY A 200 -0.19 16.33 7.33
CA GLY A 200 0.58 15.44 6.47
C GLY A 200 1.69 14.69 7.22
N VAL A 201 2.35 15.36 8.16
CA VAL A 201 3.39 14.77 9.01
C VAL A 201 2.76 13.73 9.94
N ILE A 202 1.63 14.08 10.59
CA ILE A 202 0.93 13.15 11.50
C ILE A 202 0.47 11.90 10.74
N LEU A 203 -0.14 12.09 9.57
CA LEU A 203 -0.62 10.96 8.76
C LEU A 203 0.52 10.05 8.29
N ASN A 204 1.66 10.64 7.90
CA ASN A 204 2.85 9.85 7.54
C ASN A 204 3.40 9.06 8.74
N ASN A 205 3.39 9.65 9.93
CA ASN A 205 3.81 8.96 11.16
C ASN A 205 2.85 7.81 11.53
N VAL A 206 1.52 8.03 11.39
CA VAL A 206 0.51 6.97 11.56
C VAL A 206 0.75 5.83 10.56
N ASN A 207 1.05 6.17 9.30
CA ASN A 207 1.35 5.21 8.25
C ASN A 207 2.59 4.37 8.59
N ASN A 208 3.67 5.03 9.04
CA ASN A 208 4.88 4.33 9.47
C ASN A 208 4.60 3.39 10.65
N LYS A 209 3.88 3.88 11.67
CA LYS A 209 3.50 3.05 12.83
C LYS A 209 2.62 1.87 12.41
N LEU A 210 1.67 2.07 11.48
CA LEU A 210 0.84 1.01 10.93
C LEU A 210 1.68 -0.08 10.26
N VAL A 211 2.63 0.29 9.39
CA VAL A 211 3.54 -0.67 8.74
C VAL A 211 4.30 -1.50 9.78
N HIS A 212 4.84 -0.86 10.82
CA HIS A 212 5.54 -1.59 11.89
C HIS A 212 4.62 -2.56 12.64
N ILE A 213 3.37 -2.17 12.93
CA ILE A 213 2.38 -3.06 13.55
C ILE A 213 2.12 -4.27 12.65
N LEU A 214 1.82 -4.07 11.36
CA LEU A 214 1.48 -5.14 10.43
C LEU A 214 2.61 -6.16 10.28
N PHE A 215 3.85 -5.70 10.19
CA PHE A 215 5.01 -6.60 10.16
C PHE A 215 5.22 -7.34 11.48
N SER A 216 4.93 -6.71 12.61
CA SER A 216 5.01 -7.34 13.93
C SER A 216 3.97 -8.45 14.09
N LEU A 217 2.73 -8.24 13.61
CA LEU A 217 1.67 -9.26 13.67
C LEU A 217 2.07 -10.54 12.93
N VAL A 218 2.59 -10.39 11.71
CA VAL A 218 3.05 -11.53 10.90
C VAL A 218 4.29 -12.18 11.51
N LEU A 219 5.25 -11.40 11.99
CA LEU A 219 6.50 -11.92 12.59
C LEU A 219 6.23 -12.74 13.86
N HIS A 220 5.26 -12.32 14.67
CA HIS A 220 4.94 -12.98 15.94
C HIS A 220 3.73 -13.94 15.85
N ASP A 221 3.21 -14.16 14.64
CA ASP A 221 2.07 -15.05 14.36
C ASP A 221 0.88 -14.77 15.30
N CYS A 222 0.47 -13.50 15.38
CA CYS A 222 -0.56 -13.06 16.32
C CYS A 222 -1.49 -12.02 15.71
N ASP A 223 -2.71 -11.97 16.22
CA ASP A 223 -3.71 -10.97 15.85
C ASP A 223 -3.51 -9.65 16.60
N PHE A 224 -4.09 -8.59 16.04
CA PHE A 224 -4.04 -7.26 16.65
C PHE A 224 -4.89 -7.19 17.92
N GLU A 225 -4.24 -6.94 19.05
CA GLU A 225 -4.90 -6.70 20.32
C GLU A 225 -4.86 -5.21 20.71
N LEU A 226 -5.98 -4.69 21.21
CA LEU A 226 -6.11 -3.27 21.57
C LEU A 226 -5.24 -2.85 22.76
N ASP A 227 -5.00 -3.76 23.71
CA ASP A 227 -4.32 -3.47 24.98
C ASP A 227 -2.91 -4.11 25.07
N HIS A 228 -2.26 -4.32 23.95
CA HIS A 228 -0.94 -4.97 23.92
C HIS A 228 0.10 -4.23 24.78
N GLU A 229 0.08 -2.89 24.83
CA GLU A 229 1.01 -2.11 25.66
C GLU A 229 0.72 -2.29 27.17
N ALA A 230 -0.56 -2.31 27.55
CA ALA A 230 -0.98 -2.57 28.93
C ALA A 230 -0.64 -4.00 29.38
N LYS A 231 -0.90 -4.99 28.52
CA LYS A 231 -0.54 -6.40 28.79
C LYS A 231 0.97 -6.63 28.86
N ARG A 232 1.76 -5.90 28.07
CA ARG A 232 3.23 -5.97 28.11
C ARG A 232 3.78 -5.38 29.43
N ALA A 233 3.20 -4.28 29.93
CA ALA A 233 3.56 -3.69 31.21
C ALA A 233 3.23 -4.59 32.41
N LEU A 234 2.18 -5.45 32.29
CA LEU A 234 1.81 -6.42 33.33
C LEU A 234 2.69 -7.70 33.30
N ARG A 235 3.44 -7.94 32.24
CA ARG A 235 4.34 -9.12 32.08
C ARG A 235 5.82 -8.78 32.30
N ALA A 236 6.17 -7.52 32.48
CA ALA A 236 7.50 -7.01 32.78
C ALA A 236 7.68 -6.71 34.26
#